data_98d7327f72a307d6569e256dcfce06f8
#
_entry.id   98d7327f72a307d6569e256dcfce06f8
#
_cell.length_a   1.000
_cell.length_b   1.000
_cell.length_c   1.000
_cell.angle_alpha   90.00
_cell.angle_beta   90.00
_cell.angle_gamma   90.00
#
_symmetry.space_group_name_H-M   'P 1'
#
loop_
_entity.id
_entity.type
_entity.pdbx_description
1 polymer ?
#
loop_
_entity_poly.entity_id
_entity_poly.type
_entity_poly.pdbx_seq_one_letter_code
_entity_poly.pdbx_strand_id
1 'polypeptide(L)'
;MAQDMIKVAAVGDLHCTKSSAGQLRPLFAQAAEMADMLLLCGDLTDYGLAEEAQILADELAVVKKMPVVAVLGNHDYESGTPDDVKNILSETGVQILDGDAVEIEGIGIAGVKGFAGGYGRHALGPWGEGVIKTFVNEA
;
A
#
# COMPACT_ATOMS: atom_id res chain seq x y z
N MET A 1 -31.43 -10.84 3.42
CA MET A 1 -30.50 -11.93 3.73
C MET A 1 -29.10 -11.38 3.81
N ALA A 2 -28.33 -11.83 4.78
CA ALA A 2 -26.93 -11.44 4.86
C ALA A 2 -26.20 -11.90 3.59
N GLN A 3 -25.26 -11.09 3.12
CA GLN A 3 -24.39 -11.48 2.03
C GLN A 3 -23.43 -12.56 2.54
N ASP A 4 -23.50 -13.74 1.97
CA ASP A 4 -22.71 -14.89 2.45
C ASP A 4 -21.24 -14.82 2.00
N MET A 5 -20.90 -13.91 1.09
CA MET A 5 -19.54 -13.73 0.58
C MET A 5 -19.20 -12.25 0.36
N ILE A 6 -18.01 -11.85 0.82
CA ILE A 6 -17.41 -10.56 0.54
C ILE A 6 -16.33 -10.76 -0.51
N LYS A 7 -16.35 -9.95 -1.55
CA LYS A 7 -15.34 -9.98 -2.61
C LYS A 7 -14.25 -8.99 -2.30
N VAL A 8 -13.01 -9.48 -2.27
CA VAL A 8 -11.83 -8.67 -2.00
C VAL A 8 -10.98 -8.60 -3.26
N ALA A 9 -10.69 -7.40 -3.72
CA ALA A 9 -9.64 -7.17 -4.72
C ALA A 9 -8.34 -6.84 -3.99
N ALA A 10 -7.23 -7.36 -4.47
CA ALA A 10 -5.91 -7.07 -3.91
C ALA A 10 -4.91 -6.82 -5.04
N VAL A 11 -4.05 -5.83 -4.86
CA VAL A 11 -2.96 -5.52 -5.77
C VAL A 11 -1.75 -5.03 -4.99
N GLY A 12 -0.57 -5.45 -5.37
CA GLY A 12 0.70 -4.97 -4.84
C GLY A 12 1.58 -4.40 -5.95
N ASP A 13 2.70 -3.81 -5.55
CA ASP A 13 3.75 -3.35 -6.47
C ASP A 13 3.20 -2.40 -7.55
N LEU A 14 2.40 -1.41 -7.14
CA LEU A 14 1.86 -0.40 -8.07
C LEU A 14 2.95 0.49 -8.63
N HIS A 15 3.98 0.78 -7.83
CA HIS A 15 5.11 1.64 -8.21
C HIS A 15 4.65 2.93 -8.91
N CYS A 16 3.67 3.63 -8.31
CA CYS A 16 3.16 4.86 -8.85
C CYS A 16 4.28 5.90 -8.99
N THR A 17 4.45 6.41 -10.19
CA THR A 17 5.47 7.42 -10.52
C THR A 17 4.83 8.77 -10.84
N LYS A 18 5.64 9.80 -11.01
CA LYS A 18 5.19 11.12 -11.46
C LYS A 18 4.49 11.10 -12.83
N SER A 19 4.70 10.05 -13.63
CA SER A 19 4.09 9.89 -14.95
C SER A 19 2.89 8.92 -14.97
N SER A 20 2.46 8.42 -13.82
CA SER A 20 1.37 7.42 -13.73
C SER A 20 -0.04 8.02 -13.80
N ALA A 21 -0.17 9.35 -13.85
CA ALA A 21 -1.47 10.00 -13.90
C ALA A 21 -2.36 9.45 -15.05
N GLY A 22 -3.56 9.00 -14.71
CA GLY A 22 -4.53 8.39 -15.65
C GLY A 22 -4.28 6.92 -15.97
N GLN A 23 -3.16 6.33 -15.55
CA GLN A 23 -2.81 4.96 -15.91
C GLN A 23 -3.40 3.90 -14.97
N LEU A 24 -3.61 4.25 -13.70
CA LEU A 24 -4.12 3.33 -12.68
C LEU A 24 -5.66 3.36 -12.54
N ARG A 25 -6.31 4.42 -12.99
CA ARG A 25 -7.76 4.58 -12.91
C ARG A 25 -8.55 3.41 -13.50
N PRO A 26 -8.19 2.88 -14.68
CA PRO A 26 -8.93 1.74 -15.24
C PRO A 26 -8.87 0.50 -14.35
N LEU A 27 -7.72 0.24 -13.72
CA LEU A 27 -7.55 -0.86 -12.78
C LEU A 27 -8.46 -0.69 -11.56
N PHE A 28 -8.45 0.51 -10.96
CA PHE A 28 -9.26 0.79 -9.78
C PHE A 28 -10.75 0.83 -10.09
N ALA A 29 -11.15 1.34 -11.25
CA ALA A 29 -12.54 1.31 -11.71
C ALA A 29 -13.03 -0.13 -11.86
N GLN A 30 -12.22 -1.01 -12.44
CA GLN A 30 -12.53 -2.44 -12.54
C GLN A 30 -12.67 -3.09 -11.15
N ALA A 31 -11.77 -2.79 -10.23
CA ALA A 31 -11.86 -3.29 -8.86
C ALA A 31 -13.17 -2.84 -8.19
N ALA A 32 -13.55 -1.57 -8.37
CA ALA A 32 -14.79 -1.02 -7.80
C ALA A 32 -16.07 -1.69 -8.34
N GLU A 33 -16.03 -2.20 -9.57
CA GLU A 33 -17.16 -2.95 -10.16
C GLU A 33 -17.23 -4.39 -9.67
N MET A 34 -16.08 -4.98 -9.30
CA MET A 34 -15.96 -6.42 -9.04
C MET A 34 -15.89 -6.80 -7.57
N ALA A 35 -15.52 -5.87 -6.69
CA ALA A 35 -15.19 -6.15 -5.30
C ALA A 35 -15.92 -5.25 -4.31
N ASP A 36 -15.98 -5.69 -3.07
CA ASP A 36 -16.57 -4.97 -1.94
C ASP A 36 -15.50 -4.19 -1.14
N MET A 37 -14.23 -4.55 -1.29
CA MET A 37 -13.09 -3.82 -0.73
C MET A 37 -11.83 -4.00 -1.59
N LEU A 38 -10.88 -3.08 -1.44
CA LEU A 38 -9.59 -3.10 -2.13
C LEU A 38 -8.45 -3.11 -1.12
N LEU A 39 -7.53 -4.04 -1.29
CA LEU A 39 -6.28 -4.12 -0.54
C LEU A 39 -5.11 -3.70 -1.42
N LEU A 40 -4.31 -2.75 -0.94
CA LEU A 40 -3.08 -2.30 -1.56
C LEU A 40 -1.89 -2.86 -0.77
N CYS A 41 -1.15 -3.78 -1.37
CA CYS A 41 -0.23 -4.67 -0.68
C CYS A 41 1.24 -4.22 -0.78
N GLY A 42 1.51 -2.94 -0.56
CA GLY A 42 2.88 -2.38 -0.51
C GLY A 42 3.43 -1.94 -1.87
N ASP A 43 4.54 -1.24 -1.83
CA ASP A 43 5.19 -0.60 -2.97
C ASP A 43 4.19 0.23 -3.80
N LEU A 44 3.50 1.11 -3.09
CA LEU A 44 2.45 1.95 -3.63
C LEU A 44 3.03 3.04 -4.55
N THR A 45 4.16 3.59 -4.13
CA THR A 45 4.96 4.57 -4.85
C THR A 45 6.27 3.94 -5.33
N ASP A 46 6.94 4.58 -6.26
CA ASP A 46 8.21 4.07 -6.80
C ASP A 46 9.42 4.49 -5.96
N TYR A 47 9.42 5.70 -5.42
CA TYR A 47 10.51 6.24 -4.59
C TYR A 47 10.04 6.81 -3.24
N GLY A 48 8.79 6.62 -2.85
CA GLY A 48 8.25 7.16 -1.60
C GLY A 48 8.07 8.68 -1.61
N LEU A 49 7.89 9.29 -2.78
CA LEU A 49 7.76 10.75 -2.91
C LEU A 49 6.31 11.20 -2.67
N ALA A 50 6.15 12.35 -2.03
CA ALA A 50 4.83 12.95 -1.81
C ALA A 50 4.06 13.19 -3.12
N GLU A 51 4.75 13.59 -4.20
CA GLU A 51 4.14 13.77 -5.52
C GLU A 51 3.57 12.48 -6.09
N GLU A 52 4.27 11.36 -5.89
CA GLU A 52 3.81 10.03 -6.34
C GLU A 52 2.57 9.59 -5.54
N ALA A 53 2.59 9.82 -4.21
CA ALA A 53 1.45 9.55 -3.34
C ALA A 53 0.22 10.38 -3.73
N GLN A 54 0.41 11.64 -4.10
CA GLN A 54 -0.69 12.51 -4.55
C GLN A 54 -1.30 12.00 -5.85
N ILE A 55 -0.49 11.59 -6.81
CA ILE A 55 -0.98 10.98 -8.06
C ILE A 55 -1.77 9.72 -7.76
N LEU A 56 -1.26 8.84 -6.89
CA LEU A 56 -1.99 7.63 -6.50
C LEU A 56 -3.32 7.98 -5.81
N ALA A 57 -3.35 8.97 -4.93
CA ALA A 57 -4.56 9.46 -4.29
C ALA A 57 -5.61 9.92 -5.32
N ASP A 58 -5.16 10.65 -6.34
CA ASP A 58 -6.03 11.13 -7.42
C ASP A 58 -6.55 9.97 -8.28
N GLU A 59 -5.72 8.95 -8.53
CA GLU A 59 -6.14 7.74 -9.24
C GLU A 59 -7.18 6.93 -8.46
N LEU A 60 -7.03 6.87 -7.13
CA LEU A 60 -7.98 6.19 -6.23
C LEU A 60 -9.32 6.90 -6.08
N ALA A 61 -9.46 8.12 -6.59
CA ALA A 61 -10.71 8.87 -6.50
C ALA A 61 -11.92 8.15 -7.10
N VAL A 62 -11.71 7.21 -8.03
CA VAL A 62 -12.78 6.41 -8.65
C VAL A 62 -13.38 5.35 -7.70
N VAL A 63 -12.70 5.01 -6.61
CA VAL A 63 -13.16 3.99 -5.65
C VAL A 63 -13.69 4.58 -4.34
N LYS A 64 -14.12 5.84 -4.33
CA LYS A 64 -14.53 6.59 -3.12
C LYS A 64 -15.57 5.89 -2.23
N LYS A 65 -16.38 5.02 -2.80
CA LYS A 65 -17.46 4.32 -2.08
C LYS A 65 -17.02 2.95 -1.55
N MET A 66 -15.85 2.48 -1.93
CA MET A 66 -15.34 1.18 -1.55
C MET A 66 -14.26 1.36 -0.47
N PRO A 67 -14.28 0.56 0.61
CA PRO A 67 -13.18 0.57 1.57
C PRO A 67 -11.86 0.21 0.90
N VAL A 68 -10.83 1.01 1.16
CA VAL A 68 -9.45 0.76 0.69
C VAL A 68 -8.55 0.65 1.91
N VAL A 69 -7.85 -0.45 2.02
CA VAL A 69 -6.87 -0.72 3.08
C VAL A 69 -5.51 -0.95 2.43
N ALA A 70 -4.48 -0.37 3.00
CA ALA A 70 -3.13 -0.45 2.45
C ALA A 70 -2.08 -0.74 3.51
N VAL A 71 -0.99 -1.34 3.09
CA VAL A 71 0.29 -1.37 3.80
C VAL A 71 1.33 -0.71 2.93
N LEU A 72 2.39 -0.18 3.53
CA LEU A 72 3.55 0.32 2.79
C LEU A 72 4.52 -0.82 2.49
N GLY A 73 5.23 -0.71 1.38
CA GLY A 73 6.34 -1.57 1.01
C GLY A 73 7.69 -0.86 1.17
N ASN A 74 8.77 -1.51 0.77
CA ASN A 74 10.12 -0.94 0.92
C ASN A 74 10.34 0.31 0.06
N HIS A 75 9.75 0.38 -1.14
CA HIS A 75 9.85 1.56 -2.01
C HIS A 75 9.22 2.81 -1.38
N ASP A 76 8.17 2.65 -0.61
CA ASP A 76 7.49 3.77 0.05
C ASP A 76 8.34 4.43 1.15
N TYR A 77 9.38 3.76 1.61
CA TYR A 77 10.35 4.29 2.59
C TYR A 77 11.60 4.89 1.96
N GLU A 78 11.80 4.76 0.65
CA GLU A 78 13.06 5.08 -0.01
C GLU A 78 13.45 6.56 0.09
N SER A 79 12.47 7.47 0.07
CA SER A 79 12.71 8.91 0.25
C SER A 79 13.10 9.30 1.68
N GLY A 80 12.87 8.41 2.66
CA GLY A 80 13.03 8.72 4.08
C GLY A 80 11.86 9.48 4.70
N THR A 81 10.78 9.70 3.97
CA THR A 81 9.57 10.42 4.44
C THR A 81 8.29 9.61 4.25
N PRO A 82 8.22 8.35 4.77
CA PRO A 82 7.04 7.51 4.59
C PRO A 82 5.77 8.11 5.21
N ASP A 83 5.91 8.97 6.21
CA ASP A 83 4.77 9.64 6.83
C ASP A 83 4.04 10.59 5.87
N ASP A 84 4.75 11.20 4.93
CA ASP A 84 4.13 12.01 3.88
C ASP A 84 3.22 11.16 3.00
N VAL A 85 3.69 9.98 2.60
CA VAL A 85 2.89 9.02 1.81
C VAL A 85 1.65 8.58 2.60
N LYS A 86 1.84 8.21 3.87
CA LYS A 86 0.74 7.81 4.76
C LYS A 86 -0.32 8.91 4.88
N ASN A 87 0.11 10.12 5.16
CA ASN A 87 -0.79 11.25 5.39
C ASN A 87 -1.60 11.58 4.13
N ILE A 88 -0.95 11.67 2.97
CA ILE A 88 -1.61 11.97 1.70
C ILE A 88 -2.67 10.93 1.37
N LEU A 89 -2.35 9.65 1.48
CA LEU A 89 -3.30 8.57 1.20
C LEU A 89 -4.41 8.50 2.25
N SER A 90 -4.10 8.70 3.52
CA SER A 90 -5.10 8.70 4.60
C SER A 90 -6.13 9.82 4.45
N GLU A 91 -5.72 10.99 3.98
CA GLU A 91 -6.62 12.12 3.71
C GLU A 91 -7.66 11.81 2.63
N THR A 92 -7.38 10.87 1.74
CA THR A 92 -8.34 10.41 0.72
C THR A 92 -9.23 9.27 1.18
N GLY A 93 -9.10 8.82 2.42
CA GLY A 93 -9.91 7.76 3.01
C GLY A 93 -9.29 6.38 2.99
N VAL A 94 -8.05 6.23 2.50
CA VAL A 94 -7.31 4.97 2.57
C VAL A 94 -6.91 4.70 4.02
N GLN A 95 -7.20 3.50 4.51
CA GLN A 95 -6.76 3.05 5.83
C GLN A 95 -5.39 2.39 5.71
N ILE A 96 -4.35 3.08 6.20
CA ILE A 96 -2.99 2.55 6.20
C ILE A 96 -2.77 1.76 7.49
N LEU A 97 -2.40 0.49 7.35
CA LEU A 97 -2.04 -0.39 8.47
C LEU A 97 -0.53 -0.48 8.60
N ASP A 98 -0.05 -0.43 9.83
CA ASP A 98 1.38 -0.49 10.14
C ASP A 98 1.58 -1.17 11.50
N GLY A 99 1.33 -2.49 11.54
CA GLY A 99 1.35 -3.29 12.76
C GLY A 99 0.05 -3.23 13.55
N ASP A 100 -1.02 -2.77 12.95
CA ASP A 100 -2.35 -2.68 13.53
C ASP A 100 -3.40 -3.43 12.67
N ALA A 101 -4.65 -3.34 13.06
CA ALA A 101 -5.75 -4.05 12.40
C ALA A 101 -7.01 -3.19 12.32
N VAL A 102 -7.86 -3.53 11.36
CA VAL A 102 -9.17 -2.91 11.15
C VAL A 102 -10.20 -3.99 10.86
N GLU A 103 -11.45 -3.74 11.21
CA GLU A 103 -12.58 -4.59 10.81
C GLU A 103 -13.41 -3.88 9.75
N ILE A 104 -13.64 -4.56 8.62
CA ILE A 104 -14.46 -4.07 7.52
C ILE A 104 -15.41 -5.20 7.11
N GLU A 105 -16.72 -4.90 7.09
CA GLU A 105 -17.75 -5.86 6.69
C GLU A 105 -17.70 -7.16 7.51
N GLY A 106 -17.31 -7.09 8.78
CA GLY A 106 -17.16 -8.26 9.66
C GLY A 106 -15.88 -9.06 9.44
N ILE A 107 -14.97 -8.59 8.60
CA ILE A 107 -13.67 -9.22 8.33
C ILE A 107 -12.57 -8.43 9.03
N GLY A 108 -11.80 -9.10 9.88
CA GLY A 108 -10.59 -8.52 10.49
C GLY A 108 -9.43 -8.54 9.50
N ILE A 109 -8.82 -7.39 9.31
CA ILE A 109 -7.67 -7.20 8.42
C ILE A 109 -6.52 -6.64 9.25
N ALA A 110 -5.43 -7.38 9.33
CA ALA A 110 -4.18 -6.93 9.95
C ALA A 110 -3.15 -6.65 8.87
N GLY A 111 -2.38 -5.59 9.05
CA GLY A 111 -1.39 -5.19 8.07
C GLY A 111 -0.07 -4.80 8.70
N VAL A 112 1.00 -5.25 8.07
CA VAL A 112 2.38 -4.94 8.44
C VAL A 112 3.24 -4.91 7.18
N LYS A 113 4.25 -4.05 7.18
CA LYS A 113 5.25 -4.01 6.12
C LYS A 113 5.98 -5.36 6.02
N GLY A 114 6.08 -5.89 4.80
CA GLY A 114 6.83 -7.12 4.55
C GLY A 114 8.33 -6.94 4.73
N PHE A 115 9.02 -8.05 4.94
CA PHE A 115 10.47 -8.10 5.03
C PHE A 115 11.04 -8.90 3.85
N ALA A 116 11.99 -8.29 3.13
CA ALA A 116 12.79 -8.99 2.13
C ALA A 116 14.24 -8.52 2.23
N GLY A 117 15.16 -9.49 2.38
CA GLY A 117 16.59 -9.21 2.50
C GLY A 117 17.30 -8.81 1.21
N GLY A 118 16.56 -8.63 0.11
CA GLY A 118 17.12 -8.36 -1.21
C GLY A 118 17.55 -9.62 -1.96
N TYR A 119 18.06 -9.44 -3.17
CA TYR A 119 18.44 -10.54 -4.06
C TYR A 119 19.81 -10.30 -4.70
N GLY A 120 20.56 -11.39 -4.89
CA GLY A 120 21.87 -11.37 -5.55
C GLY A 120 22.84 -10.37 -4.91
N ARG A 121 23.45 -9.53 -5.73
CA ARG A 121 24.42 -8.50 -5.26
C ARG A 121 23.78 -7.36 -4.45
N HIS A 122 22.46 -7.25 -4.45
CA HIS A 122 21.70 -6.27 -3.69
C HIS A 122 21.12 -6.85 -2.39
N ALA A 123 21.47 -8.10 -2.06
CA ALA A 123 21.08 -8.69 -0.79
C ALA A 123 21.74 -7.96 0.38
N LEU A 124 21.01 -7.88 1.50
CA LEU A 124 21.58 -7.41 2.75
C LEU A 124 22.76 -8.28 3.17
N GLY A 125 23.73 -7.68 3.85
CA GLY A 125 24.89 -8.38 4.36
C GLY A 125 24.56 -9.35 5.49
N PRO A 126 25.60 -9.92 6.15
CA PRO A 126 25.43 -10.90 7.21
C PRO A 126 24.55 -10.39 8.34
N TRP A 127 23.87 -11.33 8.99
CA TRP A 127 23.03 -11.04 10.14
C TRP A 127 23.82 -10.30 11.25
N GLY A 128 23.19 -9.26 11.79
CA GLY A 128 23.79 -8.44 12.85
C GLY A 128 24.34 -7.11 12.39
N GLU A 129 24.46 -6.89 11.07
CA GLU A 129 24.82 -5.56 10.56
C GLU A 129 23.79 -4.50 10.90
N GLY A 130 24.23 -3.23 11.00
CA GLY A 130 23.35 -2.11 11.33
C GLY A 130 22.18 -1.97 10.39
N VAL A 131 22.39 -2.18 9.07
CA VAL A 131 21.36 -2.12 8.05
C VAL A 131 20.26 -3.16 8.29
N ILE A 132 20.63 -4.39 8.65
CA ILE A 132 19.66 -5.45 8.96
C ILE A 132 18.82 -5.07 10.17
N LYS A 133 19.47 -4.55 11.23
CA LYS A 133 18.79 -4.13 12.46
C LYS A 133 17.82 -2.99 12.20
N THR A 134 18.21 -2.01 11.41
CA THR A 134 17.34 -0.91 11.01
C THR A 134 16.11 -1.43 10.28
N PHE A 135 16.32 -2.29 9.29
CA PHE A 135 15.24 -2.87 8.50
C PHE A 135 14.27 -3.71 9.35
N VAL A 136 14.79 -4.52 10.26
CA VAL A 136 13.97 -5.31 11.20
C VAL A 136 13.16 -4.41 12.14
N ASN A 137 13.73 -3.29 12.57
CA ASN A 137 12.99 -2.34 13.42
C ASN A 137 11.87 -1.60 12.67
N GLU A 138 11.95 -1.50 11.36
CA GLU A 138 10.89 -0.92 10.53
C GLU A 138 9.75 -1.90 10.24
N ALA A 139 10.02 -3.19 10.25
CA ALA A 139 9.06 -4.26 10.04
C ALA A 139 8.37 -4.68 11.34
#